data_776e640bf313344547dc92f6986ee749
#
_entry.id   776e640bf313344547dc92f6986ee749
#
_cell.length_a   1.000
_cell.length_b   1.000
_cell.length_c   1.000
_cell.angle_alpha   90.00
_cell.angle_beta   90.00
_cell.angle_gamma   90.00
#
_symmetry.space_group_name_H-M   'P 1'
#
loop_
_entity.id
_entity.type
_entity.pdbx_description
1 polymer ?
#
loop_
_entity_poly.entity_id
_entity_poly.type
_entity_poly.pdbx_seq_one_letter_code
_entity_poly.pdbx_strand_id
1 'polypeptide(L)'
;MRQAAPQDDSSIIVSLSEAAMHMYSAAIDALPFAEDKKFHKRADVVLEGMRKLRTALTDAASSNRPSPAVIVELSNVRRRYDSLMEHAAAAPGSSLGQQLYVTRIHNKLSAEEVANGGGLATHLPDELEAGGTPNDDEAAKIKDTIAALGGVPGTEHLQYQEPEQRHEPDHDESHVNGHEEHLAEEHSG
;
A
#
# COMPACT_ATOMS: atom_id res chain seq x y z
N MET A 1 25.98 -3.71 51.21
CA MET A 1 25.84 -4.07 49.78
C MET A 1 24.40 -3.90 49.39
N ARG A 2 24.08 -2.84 48.62
CA ARG A 2 22.72 -2.67 48.04
C ARG A 2 22.62 -3.65 46.87
N GLN A 3 21.81 -4.68 47.02
CA GLN A 3 21.34 -5.47 45.91
C GLN A 3 20.56 -4.53 45.00
N ALA A 4 21.03 -4.32 43.76
CA ALA A 4 20.23 -3.71 42.73
C ALA A 4 18.98 -4.58 42.57
N ALA A 5 17.81 -3.97 42.72
CA ALA A 5 16.55 -4.65 42.37
C ALA A 5 16.67 -5.16 40.91
N PRO A 6 16.20 -6.38 40.63
CA PRO A 6 16.19 -6.86 39.22
C PRO A 6 15.41 -5.80 38.41
N GLN A 7 16.10 -5.18 37.47
CA GLN A 7 15.42 -4.34 36.47
C GLN A 7 14.38 -5.24 35.81
N ASP A 8 13.13 -4.83 35.93
CA ASP A 8 12.03 -5.59 35.36
C ASP A 8 12.24 -5.68 33.84
N ASP A 9 12.34 -6.90 33.29
CA ASP A 9 12.56 -7.15 31.88
C ASP A 9 11.61 -6.33 31.01
N SER A 10 10.39 -6.06 31.50
CA SER A 10 9.41 -5.20 30.87
C SER A 10 9.88 -3.75 30.72
N SER A 11 10.60 -3.20 31.71
CA SER A 11 11.15 -1.84 31.65
C SER A 11 12.24 -1.72 30.56
N ILE A 12 13.06 -2.75 30.43
CA ILE A 12 14.11 -2.80 29.38
C ILE A 12 13.46 -2.89 28.00
N ILE A 13 12.46 -3.75 27.84
CA ILE A 13 11.73 -3.91 26.56
C ILE A 13 11.07 -2.60 26.16
N VAL A 14 10.42 -1.91 27.09
CA VAL A 14 9.78 -0.61 26.83
C VAL A 14 10.82 0.43 26.41
N SER A 15 11.93 0.58 27.13
CA SER A 15 12.98 1.55 26.80
C SER A 15 13.62 1.28 25.44
N LEU A 16 13.84 0.02 25.08
CA LEU A 16 14.36 -0.37 23.77
C LEU A 16 13.34 -0.09 22.65
N SER A 17 12.05 -0.36 22.92
CA SER A 17 10.97 -0.05 21.98
C SER A 17 10.86 1.45 21.72
N GLU A 18 10.88 2.28 22.76
CA GLU A 18 10.85 3.74 22.64
C GLU A 18 12.03 4.26 21.80
N ALA A 19 13.23 3.76 22.06
CA ALA A 19 14.43 4.13 21.28
C ALA A 19 14.30 3.72 19.81
N ALA A 20 13.83 2.49 19.53
CA ALA A 20 13.58 2.01 18.19
C ALA A 20 12.50 2.85 17.48
N MET A 21 11.40 3.19 18.17
CA MET A 21 10.34 4.00 17.60
C MET A 21 10.79 5.44 17.31
N HIS A 22 11.70 6.00 18.10
CA HIS A 22 12.32 7.28 17.77
C HIS A 22 13.11 7.22 16.45
N MET A 23 13.90 6.15 16.26
CA MET A 23 14.64 5.94 15.01
C MET A 23 13.72 5.74 13.81
N TYR A 24 12.65 4.95 13.96
CA TYR A 24 11.67 4.73 12.88
C TYR A 24 10.91 6.01 12.54
N SER A 25 10.54 6.82 13.52
CA SER A 25 9.91 8.12 13.29
C SER A 25 10.82 9.04 12.46
N ALA A 26 12.09 9.14 12.81
CA ALA A 26 13.06 9.93 12.04
C ALA A 26 13.24 9.38 10.62
N ALA A 27 13.24 8.05 10.45
CA ALA A 27 13.32 7.43 9.13
C ALA A 27 12.08 7.68 8.27
N ILE A 28 10.88 7.68 8.87
CA ILE A 28 9.62 8.02 8.20
C ILE A 28 9.63 9.49 7.77
N ASP A 29 10.06 10.41 8.64
CA ASP A 29 10.15 11.83 8.33
C ASP A 29 11.16 12.13 7.19
N ALA A 30 12.14 11.24 7.00
CA ALA A 30 13.14 11.33 5.94
C ALA A 30 12.76 10.55 4.65
N LEU A 31 11.55 10.00 4.58
CA LEU A 31 11.08 9.35 3.35
C LEU A 31 10.94 10.37 2.22
N PRO A 32 11.27 10.00 0.98
CA PRO A 32 10.98 10.83 -0.17
C PRO A 32 9.45 10.93 -0.38
N PHE A 33 9.03 11.82 -1.28
CA PHE A 33 7.62 11.91 -1.67
C PHE A 33 7.13 10.57 -2.25
N ALA A 34 5.84 10.32 -2.13
CA ALA A 34 5.20 9.04 -2.54
C ALA A 34 5.43 8.70 -4.02
N GLU A 35 5.59 9.71 -4.89
CA GLU A 35 5.83 9.58 -6.33
C GLU A 35 7.31 9.27 -6.67
N ASP A 36 8.21 9.39 -5.70
CA ASP A 36 9.63 9.08 -5.91
C ASP A 36 9.83 7.57 -6.03
N LYS A 37 10.56 7.15 -7.04
CA LYS A 37 10.89 5.73 -7.31
C LYS A 37 11.60 5.02 -6.14
N LYS A 38 12.19 5.79 -5.22
CA LYS A 38 12.87 5.26 -4.03
C LYS A 38 11.96 5.14 -2.82
N PHE A 39 10.71 5.67 -2.91
CA PHE A 39 9.79 5.69 -1.78
C PHE A 39 9.54 4.29 -1.23
N HIS A 40 9.01 3.37 -2.04
CA HIS A 40 8.68 2.01 -1.59
C HIS A 40 9.89 1.29 -1.03
N LYS A 41 11.03 1.34 -1.72
CA LYS A 41 12.26 0.69 -1.24
C LYS A 41 12.67 1.16 0.15
N ARG A 42 12.49 2.45 0.47
CA ARG A 42 12.83 3.00 1.79
C ARG A 42 11.74 2.72 2.82
N ALA A 43 10.48 2.86 2.44
CA ALA A 43 9.35 2.56 3.30
C ALA A 43 9.34 1.08 3.72
N ASP A 44 9.64 0.16 2.81
CA ASP A 44 9.67 -1.28 3.08
C ASP A 44 10.71 -1.65 4.14
N VAL A 45 11.87 -0.99 4.16
CA VAL A 45 12.89 -1.20 5.20
C VAL A 45 12.36 -0.80 6.58
N VAL A 46 11.67 0.33 6.66
CA VAL A 46 11.07 0.80 7.92
C VAL A 46 9.93 -0.12 8.35
N LEU A 47 9.06 -0.50 7.42
CA LEU A 47 7.94 -1.43 7.67
C LEU A 47 8.44 -2.79 8.17
N GLU A 48 9.50 -3.33 7.57
CA GLU A 48 10.11 -4.59 8.02
C GLU A 48 10.63 -4.48 9.46
N GLY A 49 11.34 -3.41 9.78
CA GLY A 49 11.84 -3.17 11.14
C GLY A 49 10.72 -3.04 12.16
N MET A 50 9.69 -2.26 11.84
CA MET A 50 8.51 -2.08 12.71
C MET A 50 7.72 -3.38 12.88
N ARG A 51 7.65 -4.23 11.87
CA ARG A 51 7.01 -5.55 11.94
C ARG A 51 7.74 -6.46 12.93
N LYS A 52 9.08 -6.51 12.85
CA LYS A 52 9.90 -7.26 13.82
C LYS A 52 9.70 -6.76 15.25
N LEU A 53 9.67 -5.44 15.44
CA LEU A 53 9.39 -4.83 16.75
C LEU A 53 7.99 -5.19 17.25
N ARG A 54 6.97 -5.11 16.39
CA ARG A 54 5.58 -5.51 16.70
C ARG A 54 5.50 -6.95 17.15
N THR A 55 6.19 -7.88 16.46
CA THR A 55 6.24 -9.30 16.84
C THR A 55 6.86 -9.47 18.21
N ALA A 56 8.02 -8.87 18.48
CA ALA A 56 8.71 -8.97 19.76
C ALA A 56 7.85 -8.41 20.93
N LEU A 57 7.14 -7.30 20.70
CA LEU A 57 6.23 -6.73 21.70
C LEU A 57 4.98 -7.59 21.90
N THR A 58 4.48 -8.25 20.85
CA THR A 58 3.35 -9.18 20.95
C THR A 58 3.73 -10.39 21.78
N ASP A 59 4.92 -10.95 21.57
CA ASP A 59 5.44 -12.06 22.37
C ASP A 59 5.63 -11.65 23.84
N ALA A 60 6.18 -10.45 24.08
CA ALA A 60 6.35 -9.92 25.42
C ALA A 60 4.99 -9.69 26.13
N ALA A 61 3.99 -9.17 25.40
CA ALA A 61 2.65 -8.95 25.93
C ALA A 61 1.90 -10.25 26.23
N SER A 62 2.23 -11.34 25.54
CA SER A 62 1.67 -12.68 25.72
C SER A 62 2.36 -13.47 26.82
N SER A 63 3.44 -12.92 27.42
CA SER A 63 4.17 -13.58 28.49
C SER A 63 3.33 -13.68 29.78
N ASN A 64 3.71 -14.59 30.69
CA ASN A 64 3.02 -14.81 31.96
C ASN A 64 3.16 -13.63 32.94
N ARG A 65 3.88 -12.58 32.58
CA ARG A 65 4.05 -11.36 33.41
C ARG A 65 3.29 -10.20 32.78
N PRO A 66 2.14 -9.80 33.34
CA PRO A 66 1.38 -8.67 32.84
C PRO A 66 2.21 -7.38 32.90
N SER A 67 2.29 -6.65 31.78
CA SER A 67 2.95 -5.35 31.74
C SER A 67 2.11 -4.38 30.87
N PRO A 68 1.30 -3.52 31.52
CA PRO A 68 0.53 -2.49 30.82
C PRO A 68 1.40 -1.61 29.92
N ALA A 69 2.64 -1.31 30.33
CA ALA A 69 3.56 -0.50 29.54
C ALA A 69 3.93 -1.15 28.20
N VAL A 70 4.15 -2.48 28.17
CA VAL A 70 4.38 -3.22 26.94
C VAL A 70 3.18 -3.16 25.99
N ILE A 71 1.96 -3.24 26.54
CA ILE A 71 0.73 -3.12 25.74
C ILE A 71 0.59 -1.72 25.13
N VAL A 72 0.94 -0.67 25.88
CA VAL A 72 0.96 0.71 25.38
C VAL A 72 1.94 0.84 24.22
N GLU A 73 3.17 0.33 24.38
CA GLU A 73 4.17 0.35 23.30
C GLU A 73 3.73 -0.45 22.08
N LEU A 74 3.16 -1.63 22.26
CA LEU A 74 2.61 -2.42 21.17
C LEU A 74 1.53 -1.64 20.41
N SER A 75 0.65 -0.94 21.12
CA SER A 75 -0.36 -0.06 20.51
C SER A 75 0.27 1.09 19.71
N ASN A 76 1.34 1.72 20.24
CA ASN A 76 2.06 2.79 19.58
C ASN A 76 2.70 2.30 18.26
N VAL A 77 3.38 1.15 18.31
CA VAL A 77 4.00 0.53 17.14
C VAL A 77 2.96 0.19 16.07
N ARG A 78 1.83 -0.43 16.47
CA ARG A 78 0.74 -0.77 15.54
C ARG A 78 0.21 0.46 14.83
N ARG A 79 -0.14 1.52 15.55
CA ARG A 79 -0.65 2.75 14.93
C ARG A 79 0.33 3.37 13.94
N ARG A 80 1.61 3.37 14.27
CA ARG A 80 2.63 3.93 13.36
C ARG A 80 2.84 3.07 12.14
N TYR A 81 2.83 1.75 12.33
CA TYR A 81 2.88 0.78 11.23
C TYR A 81 1.69 0.93 10.29
N ASP A 82 0.48 0.98 10.83
CA ASP A 82 -0.75 1.14 10.06
C ASP A 82 -0.73 2.43 9.24
N SER A 83 -0.32 3.55 9.86
CA SER A 83 -0.21 4.84 9.16
C SER A 83 0.80 4.81 8.00
N LEU A 84 1.97 4.15 8.18
CA LEU A 84 2.94 4.01 7.09
C LEU A 84 2.44 3.06 6.00
N MET A 85 1.74 1.97 6.35
CA MET A 85 1.11 1.06 5.39
C MET A 85 0.04 1.78 4.57
N GLU A 86 -0.81 2.60 5.20
CA GLU A 86 -1.81 3.43 4.50
C GLU A 86 -1.15 4.37 3.49
N HIS A 87 -0.09 5.04 3.90
CA HIS A 87 0.66 5.91 3.00
C HIS A 87 1.30 5.15 1.84
N ALA A 88 1.88 3.98 2.11
CA ALA A 88 2.48 3.13 1.09
C ALA A 88 1.44 2.51 0.14
N ALA A 89 0.27 2.10 0.65
CA ALA A 89 -0.79 1.52 -0.16
C ALA A 89 -1.42 2.55 -1.11
N ALA A 90 -1.48 3.82 -0.71
CA ALA A 90 -1.99 4.91 -1.54
C ALA A 90 -0.96 5.43 -2.57
N ALA A 91 0.32 5.11 -2.39
CA ALA A 91 1.39 5.58 -3.27
C ALA A 91 1.42 4.81 -4.60
N PRO A 92 1.82 5.45 -5.71
CA PRO A 92 2.02 4.77 -6.99
C PRO A 92 3.00 3.60 -6.85
N GLY A 93 2.66 2.44 -7.39
CA GLY A 93 3.50 1.24 -7.32
C GLY A 93 3.39 0.44 -6.02
N SER A 94 2.34 0.69 -5.22
CA SER A 94 2.04 -0.12 -4.03
C SER A 94 1.87 -1.60 -4.35
N SER A 95 2.35 -2.47 -3.46
CA SER A 95 2.18 -3.92 -3.61
C SER A 95 0.75 -4.36 -3.28
N LEU A 96 0.33 -5.50 -3.83
CA LEU A 96 -0.96 -6.11 -3.46
C LEU A 96 -1.04 -6.47 -1.97
N GLY A 97 0.09 -6.79 -1.35
CA GLY A 97 0.16 -7.02 0.09
C GLY A 97 -0.15 -5.75 0.91
N GLN A 98 0.42 -4.61 0.53
CA GLN A 98 0.12 -3.32 1.15
C GLN A 98 -1.35 -2.93 0.97
N GLN A 99 -1.88 -3.08 -0.25
CA GLN A 99 -3.28 -2.78 -0.56
C GLN A 99 -4.24 -3.67 0.23
N LEU A 100 -4.00 -4.98 0.26
CA LEU A 100 -4.84 -5.94 0.99
C LEU A 100 -4.82 -5.68 2.49
N TYR A 101 -3.63 -5.43 3.06
CA TYR A 101 -3.48 -5.09 4.48
C TYR A 101 -4.35 -3.90 4.87
N VAL A 102 -4.19 -2.78 4.18
CA VAL A 102 -4.91 -1.54 4.48
C VAL A 102 -6.42 -1.71 4.30
N THR A 103 -6.84 -2.39 3.23
CA THR A 103 -8.26 -2.66 2.97
C THR A 103 -8.87 -3.51 4.08
N ARG A 104 -8.16 -4.58 4.53
CA ARG A 104 -8.69 -5.44 5.60
C ARG A 104 -8.78 -4.74 6.96
N ILE A 105 -7.76 -3.98 7.37
CA ILE A 105 -7.79 -3.29 8.66
C ILE A 105 -8.84 -2.18 8.69
N HIS A 106 -9.05 -1.49 7.57
CA HIS A 106 -10.12 -0.50 7.43
C HIS A 106 -11.50 -1.13 7.63
N ASN A 107 -11.70 -2.34 7.10
CA ASN A 107 -12.92 -3.13 7.27
C ASN A 107 -12.94 -3.94 8.58
N LYS A 108 -11.92 -3.79 9.45
CA LYS A 108 -11.79 -4.47 10.76
C LYS A 108 -11.77 -6.00 10.63
N LEU A 109 -11.19 -6.51 9.54
CA LEU A 109 -11.06 -7.93 9.26
C LEU A 109 -9.68 -8.45 9.64
N SER A 110 -9.62 -9.65 10.20
CA SER A 110 -8.38 -10.39 10.40
C SER A 110 -7.83 -10.93 9.07
N ALA A 111 -6.55 -11.31 9.07
CA ALA A 111 -5.93 -11.96 7.92
C ALA A 111 -6.65 -13.28 7.56
N GLU A 112 -7.07 -14.05 8.57
CA GLU A 112 -7.79 -15.31 8.40
C GLU A 112 -9.18 -15.10 7.77
N GLU A 113 -9.95 -14.10 8.23
CA GLU A 113 -11.27 -13.77 7.66
C GLU A 113 -11.15 -13.37 6.19
N VAL A 114 -10.15 -12.57 5.84
CA VAL A 114 -9.89 -12.16 4.45
C VAL A 114 -9.44 -13.34 3.61
N ALA A 115 -8.56 -14.21 4.12
CA ALA A 115 -8.15 -15.41 3.42
C ALA A 115 -9.34 -16.33 3.11
N ASN A 116 -10.16 -16.60 4.12
CA ASN A 116 -11.34 -17.45 3.99
C ASN A 116 -12.37 -16.85 3.02
N GLY A 117 -12.68 -15.56 3.17
CA GLY A 117 -13.64 -14.86 2.31
C GLY A 117 -13.17 -14.69 0.87
N GLY A 118 -11.89 -14.49 0.65
CA GLY A 118 -11.26 -14.32 -0.66
C GLY A 118 -10.86 -15.63 -1.34
N GLY A 119 -11.06 -16.79 -0.70
CA GLY A 119 -10.62 -18.09 -1.23
C GLY A 119 -9.10 -18.19 -1.40
N LEU A 120 -8.37 -17.56 -0.47
CA LEU A 120 -6.91 -17.55 -0.40
C LEU A 120 -6.42 -18.59 0.61
N ALA A 121 -5.16 -19.02 0.48
CA ALA A 121 -4.51 -19.80 1.53
C ALA A 121 -4.42 -18.96 2.82
N THR A 122 -4.66 -19.57 3.97
CA THR A 122 -4.77 -18.87 5.27
C THR A 122 -3.51 -18.06 5.62
N HIS A 123 -2.33 -18.53 5.21
CA HIS A 123 -1.03 -17.87 5.47
C HIS A 123 -0.71 -16.74 4.47
N LEU A 124 -1.39 -16.70 3.33
CA LEU A 124 -1.05 -15.81 2.22
C LEU A 124 -1.13 -14.32 2.57
N PRO A 125 -2.16 -13.82 3.28
CA PRO A 125 -2.20 -12.40 3.64
C PRO A 125 -0.98 -11.96 4.47
N ASP A 126 -0.57 -12.77 5.45
CA ASP A 126 0.59 -12.46 6.29
C ASP A 126 1.91 -12.54 5.50
N GLU A 127 2.03 -13.48 4.57
CA GLU A 127 3.19 -13.60 3.68
C GLU A 127 3.31 -12.38 2.75
N LEU A 128 2.19 -11.93 2.16
CA LEU A 128 2.15 -10.74 1.31
C LEU A 128 2.46 -9.46 2.08
N GLU A 129 1.94 -9.34 3.31
CA GLU A 129 2.28 -8.23 4.21
C GLU A 129 3.78 -8.21 4.53
N ALA A 130 4.40 -9.38 4.62
CA ALA A 130 5.83 -9.53 4.81
C ALA A 130 6.68 -9.22 3.55
N GLY A 131 6.05 -8.89 2.42
CA GLY A 131 6.71 -8.56 1.16
C GLY A 131 6.76 -9.72 0.16
N GLY A 132 5.99 -10.80 0.40
CA GLY A 132 5.82 -11.89 -0.54
C GLY A 132 5.18 -11.43 -1.86
N THR A 133 5.38 -12.20 -2.91
CA THR A 133 4.81 -11.94 -4.23
C THR A 133 3.79 -13.03 -4.56
N PRO A 134 2.53 -12.67 -4.84
CA PRO A 134 1.53 -13.64 -5.22
C PRO A 134 1.78 -14.17 -6.65
N ASN A 135 1.33 -15.38 -6.92
CA ASN A 135 1.20 -15.85 -8.31
C ASN A 135 0.00 -15.18 -9.00
N ASP A 136 -0.18 -15.43 -10.31
CA ASP A 136 -1.21 -14.76 -11.11
C ASP A 136 -2.64 -15.06 -10.63
N ASP A 137 -2.94 -16.31 -10.24
CA ASP A 137 -4.25 -16.72 -9.71
C ASP A 137 -4.52 -16.08 -8.34
N GLU A 138 -3.53 -16.04 -7.48
CA GLU A 138 -3.60 -15.36 -6.18
C GLU A 138 -3.78 -13.86 -6.38
N ALA A 139 -3.02 -13.25 -7.30
CA ALA A 139 -3.12 -11.82 -7.60
C ALA A 139 -4.52 -11.44 -8.08
N ALA A 140 -5.16 -12.26 -8.91
CA ALA A 140 -6.53 -12.05 -9.36
C ALA A 140 -7.51 -12.07 -8.17
N LYS A 141 -7.47 -13.12 -7.34
CA LYS A 141 -8.32 -13.25 -6.15
C LYS A 141 -8.12 -12.11 -5.15
N ILE A 142 -6.87 -11.65 -4.95
CA ILE A 142 -6.56 -10.53 -4.06
C ILE A 142 -7.19 -9.24 -4.59
N LYS A 143 -7.09 -8.96 -5.89
CA LYS A 143 -7.70 -7.79 -6.52
C LYS A 143 -9.22 -7.82 -6.38
N ASP A 144 -9.84 -8.97 -6.62
CA ASP A 144 -11.29 -9.16 -6.47
C ASP A 144 -11.71 -8.94 -5.00
N THR A 145 -10.93 -9.44 -4.06
CA THR A 145 -11.17 -9.26 -2.62
C THR A 145 -11.07 -7.79 -2.23
N ILE A 146 -10.03 -7.09 -2.66
CA ILE A 146 -9.87 -5.65 -2.42
C ILE A 146 -11.05 -4.87 -3.00
N ALA A 147 -11.46 -5.16 -4.23
CA ALA A 147 -12.59 -4.52 -4.87
C ALA A 147 -13.91 -4.77 -4.13
N ALA A 148 -14.16 -6.02 -3.71
CA ALA A 148 -15.35 -6.40 -2.93
C ALA A 148 -15.43 -5.69 -1.57
N LEU A 149 -14.28 -5.36 -0.97
CA LEU A 149 -14.18 -4.63 0.29
C LEU A 149 -14.22 -3.09 0.14
N GLY A 150 -14.43 -2.58 -1.07
CA GLY A 150 -14.56 -1.15 -1.35
C GLY A 150 -13.31 -0.47 -1.88
N GLY A 151 -12.27 -1.24 -2.21
CA GLY A 151 -10.99 -0.70 -2.72
C GLY A 151 -10.04 -0.24 -1.62
N VAL A 152 -8.92 0.34 -2.03
CA VAL A 152 -7.92 0.90 -1.10
C VAL A 152 -8.43 2.24 -0.59
N PRO A 153 -8.53 2.45 0.74
CA PRO A 153 -8.96 3.72 1.30
C PRO A 153 -8.07 4.89 0.84
N GLY A 154 -8.69 6.03 0.55
CA GLY A 154 -7.97 7.23 0.10
C GLY A 154 -7.62 7.27 -1.39
N THR A 155 -7.99 6.23 -2.16
CA THR A 155 -7.76 6.18 -3.61
C THR A 155 -9.04 6.35 -4.42
N GLU A 156 -10.15 6.67 -3.79
CA GLU A 156 -11.47 6.76 -4.41
C GLU A 156 -11.49 7.75 -5.59
N HIS A 157 -10.73 8.83 -5.49
CA HIS A 157 -10.62 9.85 -6.55
C HIS A 157 -9.87 9.36 -7.80
N LEU A 158 -9.05 8.32 -7.68
CA LEU A 158 -8.31 7.75 -8.80
C LEU A 158 -9.16 6.79 -9.65
N GLN A 159 -10.27 6.29 -9.10
CA GLN A 159 -11.16 5.35 -9.78
C GLN A 159 -12.14 6.05 -10.73
N TYR A 160 -12.29 7.37 -10.63
CA TYR A 160 -13.21 8.18 -11.46
C TYR A 160 -12.53 8.91 -12.62
N GLN A 161 -11.24 8.69 -12.87
CA GLN A 161 -10.64 9.13 -14.12
C GLN A 161 -10.97 8.09 -15.20
N GLU A 162 -12.19 8.18 -15.74
CA GLU A 162 -12.48 7.58 -17.02
C GLU A 162 -11.45 8.10 -18.05
N PRO A 163 -10.91 7.22 -18.92
CA PRO A 163 -10.08 7.69 -20.01
C PRO A 163 -10.95 8.65 -20.84
N GLU A 164 -10.56 9.93 -20.90
CA GLU A 164 -11.13 10.89 -21.83
C GLU A 164 -11.18 10.20 -23.19
N GLN A 165 -12.39 10.00 -23.68
CA GLN A 165 -12.65 9.57 -25.04
C GLN A 165 -11.85 10.53 -25.93
N ARG A 166 -10.80 10.03 -26.54
CA ARG A 166 -10.15 10.75 -27.63
C ARG A 166 -11.24 11.02 -28.66
N HIS A 167 -11.66 12.23 -28.69
CA HIS A 167 -12.44 12.77 -29.79
C HIS A 167 -11.53 12.67 -31.03
N GLU A 168 -11.74 11.65 -31.83
CA GLU A 168 -11.19 11.58 -33.17
C GLU A 168 -11.79 12.78 -33.92
N PRO A 169 -10.98 13.65 -34.51
CA PRO A 169 -11.52 14.69 -35.37
C PRO A 169 -12.14 14.03 -36.59
N ASP A 170 -13.43 14.21 -36.74
CA ASP A 170 -14.18 13.91 -37.95
C ASP A 170 -13.42 14.45 -39.16
N HIS A 171 -12.89 13.55 -39.97
CA HIS A 171 -12.51 13.86 -41.32
C HIS A 171 -13.79 14.13 -42.11
N ASP A 172 -14.19 15.39 -42.16
CA ASP A 172 -15.16 15.90 -43.09
C ASP A 172 -14.55 15.87 -44.49
N GLU A 173 -14.83 14.77 -45.19
CA GLU A 173 -14.68 14.70 -46.65
C GLU A 173 -15.77 15.52 -47.30
N SER A 174 -15.56 16.84 -47.39
CA SER A 174 -16.37 17.65 -48.28
C SER A 174 -15.95 17.41 -49.73
N HIS A 175 -16.78 16.60 -50.34
CA HIS A 175 -17.06 16.56 -51.75
C HIS A 175 -16.97 17.97 -52.38
N VAL A 176 -16.04 18.15 -53.31
CA VAL A 176 -16.16 19.21 -54.32
C VAL A 176 -16.39 18.52 -55.64
N ASN A 177 -17.64 18.57 -55.99
CA ASN A 177 -18.19 18.18 -57.27
C ASN A 177 -17.87 19.24 -58.33
N GLY A 178 -17.56 18.76 -59.50
CA GLY A 178 -17.25 19.31 -60.74
C GLY A 178 -17.74 20.68 -61.18
N HIS A 179 -17.07 21.22 -62.09
CA HIS A 179 -17.75 21.70 -63.32
C HIS A 179 -16.73 21.77 -64.42
N GLU A 180 -17.16 21.11 -65.52
CA GLU A 180 -16.68 21.26 -66.88
C GLU A 180 -16.72 22.74 -67.34
N GLU A 181 -15.86 23.06 -68.26
CA GLU A 181 -16.10 23.66 -69.60
C GLU A 181 -14.81 24.33 -70.04
N HIS A 182 -14.25 23.86 -71.09
CA HIS A 182 -14.48 24.05 -72.51
C HIS A 182 -13.70 25.23 -73.12
N LEU A 183 -13.17 24.93 -74.25
CA LEU A 183 -12.71 25.76 -75.38
C LEU A 183 -11.22 26.16 -75.37
N ALA A 184 -10.47 25.57 -76.24
CA ALA A 184 -10.39 25.67 -77.67
C ALA A 184 -9.35 26.68 -78.17
N GLU A 185 -8.60 26.15 -79.12
CA GLU A 185 -7.96 26.86 -80.25
C GLU A 185 -6.71 27.73 -79.95
N GLU A 186 -5.75 27.49 -80.57
CA GLU A 186 -5.22 27.44 -81.93
C GLU A 186 -3.87 28.16 -82.00
N HIS A 187 -3.10 27.67 -82.89
CA HIS A 187 -2.13 28.29 -83.82
C HIS A 187 -0.66 28.38 -83.37
N SER A 188 0.03 27.57 -84.10
CA SER A 188 1.07 27.91 -85.11
C SER A 188 2.37 28.55 -84.64
N GLY A 189 3.39 27.90 -85.02
CA GLY A 189 4.72 28.40 -85.13
C GLY A 189 5.76 27.25 -85.15
#